data_e8c2fc6857fc4e5ae8a878683debfead
#
_entry.id   e8c2fc6857fc4e5ae8a878683debfead
#
_cell.length_a   1.000
_cell.length_b   1.000
_cell.length_c   1.000
_cell.angle_alpha   90.00
_cell.angle_beta   90.00
_cell.angle_gamma   90.00
#
_symmetry.space_group_name_H-M   'P 1'
#
loop_
_entity.id
_entity.type
_entity.pdbx_description
1 polymer ?
#
loop_
_entity_poly.entity_id
_entity_poly.type
_entity_poly.pdbx_seq_one_letter_code
_entity_poly.pdbx_strand_id
1 'polypeptide(L)'
;MWPKKSWSKRLLSKRLWRYYLRFSERMVTLFRIINITFILGSTSVILVIISLFTPPFSQAIVYIFSLLPLPDMPSAAMSSPPTAYVVLGGGLTNDHNNQIILNRYSLNRARTAAGAYHDLPLPIVLSGAEAPWLGQWLMEHGIDGLISENASMNTCENARFTAKRIPLRHVYLITDSYHMARARRQFALNGINSTPLPAPLPVRRDWMKPAYNLSHSRRAVYEVAAYLRDVIRPQMDCRHAKDVTSQQLLTPRGSVAKNSDE
;
A
#
# COMPACT_ATOMS: atom_id res chain seq x y z
N MET A 1 -58.77 42.14 59.02
CA MET A 1 -57.34 41.98 59.24
C MET A 1 -56.76 40.95 58.25
N TRP A 2 -56.29 41.38 57.13
CA TRP A 2 -55.56 40.65 56.11
C TRP A 2 -54.61 41.59 55.39
N PRO A 3 -53.38 41.35 55.11
CA PRO A 3 -52.93 40.72 53.90
C PRO A 3 -51.51 40.11 54.00
N LYS A 4 -51.30 38.92 53.65
CA LYS A 4 -49.95 38.38 53.45
C LYS A 4 -49.86 37.36 52.27
N LYS A 5 -50.38 37.66 51.09
CA LYS A 5 -50.29 36.71 49.93
C LYS A 5 -49.63 37.28 48.67
N SER A 6 -49.07 38.48 48.64
CA SER A 6 -48.53 39.04 47.40
C SER A 6 -47.00 38.81 47.16
N TRP A 7 -46.23 38.46 48.19
CA TRP A 7 -44.76 38.36 48.07
C TRP A 7 -44.23 37.04 47.49
N SER A 8 -44.94 35.98 47.69
CA SER A 8 -44.49 34.65 47.17
C SER A 8 -44.54 34.53 45.65
N LYS A 9 -45.55 35.09 44.99
CA LYS A 9 -45.70 35.03 43.52
C LYS A 9 -44.62 35.83 42.78
N ARG A 10 -44.13 36.97 43.30
CA ARG A 10 -43.07 37.77 42.68
C ARG A 10 -41.70 37.12 42.81
N LEU A 11 -41.44 36.39 43.87
CA LEU A 11 -40.16 35.63 44.04
C LEU A 11 -40.14 34.39 43.17
N LEU A 12 -41.26 33.69 42.99
CA LEU A 12 -41.38 32.55 42.08
C LEU A 12 -41.16 32.98 40.61
N SER A 13 -41.75 34.11 40.19
CA SER A 13 -41.58 34.64 38.84
C SER A 13 -40.13 35.02 38.52
N LYS A 14 -39.41 35.62 39.48
CA LYS A 14 -37.97 35.96 39.33
C LYS A 14 -37.08 34.73 39.29
N ARG A 15 -37.44 33.65 40.00
CA ARG A 15 -36.69 32.37 39.92
C ARG A 15 -36.92 31.67 38.58
N LEU A 16 -38.16 31.59 38.13
CA LEU A 16 -38.50 31.00 36.81
C LEU A 16 -37.90 31.81 35.67
N TRP A 17 -37.88 33.11 35.72
CA TRP A 17 -37.25 33.98 34.73
C TRP A 17 -35.73 33.76 34.65
N ARG A 18 -35.02 33.64 35.79
CA ARG A 18 -33.58 33.31 35.82
C ARG A 18 -33.30 31.90 35.31
N TYR A 19 -34.19 30.95 35.53
CA TYR A 19 -34.07 29.60 35.01
C TYR A 19 -34.23 29.59 33.49
N TYR A 20 -35.19 30.34 32.98
CA TYR A 20 -35.40 30.48 31.53
C TYR A 20 -34.21 31.15 30.84
N LEU A 21 -33.66 32.22 31.41
CA LEU A 21 -32.49 32.89 30.86
C LEU A 21 -31.26 31.93 30.82
N ARG A 22 -30.99 31.22 31.87
CA ARG A 22 -29.90 30.24 31.93
C ARG A 22 -30.13 29.09 30.95
N PHE A 23 -31.34 28.64 30.76
CA PHE A 23 -31.69 27.62 29.80
C PHE A 23 -31.48 28.11 28.35
N SER A 24 -31.91 29.32 28.06
CA SER A 24 -31.73 29.93 26.74
C SER A 24 -30.24 30.13 26.40
N GLU A 25 -29.45 30.62 27.35
CA GLU A 25 -27.99 30.76 27.19
C GLU A 25 -27.31 29.40 26.91
N ARG A 26 -27.70 28.36 27.64
CA ARG A 26 -27.19 27.01 27.41
C ARG A 26 -27.57 26.45 26.02
N MET A 27 -28.81 26.69 25.61
CA MET A 27 -29.28 26.29 24.28
C MET A 27 -28.55 27.03 23.17
N VAL A 28 -28.32 28.32 23.29
CA VAL A 28 -27.53 29.12 22.34
C VAL A 28 -26.09 28.64 22.29
N THR A 29 -25.49 28.35 23.44
CA THR A 29 -24.12 27.80 23.52
C THR A 29 -24.03 26.43 22.86
N LEU A 30 -24.97 25.53 23.15
CA LEU A 30 -25.05 24.22 22.54
C LEU A 30 -25.18 24.31 21.01
N PHE A 31 -26.04 25.16 20.52
CA PHE A 31 -26.24 25.40 19.10
C PHE A 31 -24.97 25.94 18.42
N ARG A 32 -24.24 26.84 19.07
CA ARG A 32 -22.94 27.34 18.59
C ARG A 32 -21.90 26.22 18.51
N ILE A 33 -21.81 25.39 19.53
CA ILE A 33 -20.87 24.24 19.55
C ILE A 33 -21.19 23.28 18.38
N ILE A 34 -22.47 22.91 18.21
CA ILE A 34 -22.90 22.04 17.11
C ILE A 34 -22.53 22.64 15.75
N ASN A 35 -22.81 23.92 15.52
CA ASN A 35 -22.48 24.59 14.28
C ASN A 35 -20.94 24.63 14.03
N ILE A 36 -20.16 24.98 15.05
CA ILE A 36 -18.70 25.00 14.94
C ILE A 36 -18.18 23.59 14.60
N THR A 37 -18.66 22.56 15.29
CA THR A 37 -18.27 21.18 15.03
C THR A 37 -18.65 20.73 13.62
N PHE A 38 -19.84 21.13 13.15
CA PHE A 38 -20.28 20.83 11.78
C PHE A 38 -19.42 21.53 10.72
N ILE A 39 -19.10 22.82 10.93
CA ILE A 39 -18.23 23.59 10.02
C ILE A 39 -16.83 22.97 10.00
N LEU A 40 -16.23 22.68 11.14
CA LEU A 40 -14.91 22.06 11.22
C LEU A 40 -14.90 20.68 10.56
N GLY A 41 -15.94 19.88 10.79
CA GLY A 41 -16.08 18.55 10.17
C GLY A 41 -16.20 18.64 8.66
N SER A 42 -17.08 19.50 8.13
CA SER A 42 -17.26 19.68 6.70
C SER A 42 -16.00 20.25 6.02
N THR A 43 -15.34 21.23 6.65
CA THR A 43 -14.07 21.76 6.15
C THR A 43 -12.99 20.69 6.08
N SER A 44 -12.88 19.84 7.10
CA SER A 44 -11.93 18.73 7.13
C SER A 44 -12.18 17.73 5.99
N VAL A 45 -13.43 17.38 5.74
CA VAL A 45 -13.80 16.49 4.61
C VAL A 45 -13.41 17.11 3.27
N ILE A 46 -13.70 18.38 3.06
CA ILE A 46 -13.33 19.10 1.83
C ILE A 46 -11.81 19.11 1.64
N LEU A 47 -11.04 19.38 2.69
CA LEU A 47 -9.57 19.36 2.63
C LEU A 47 -9.03 17.98 2.31
N VAL A 48 -9.60 16.91 2.85
CA VAL A 48 -9.24 15.54 2.50
C VAL A 48 -9.53 15.27 1.04
N ILE A 49 -10.71 15.64 0.53
CA ILE A 49 -11.05 15.46 -0.89
C ILE A 49 -10.06 16.21 -1.79
N ILE A 50 -9.77 17.48 -1.49
CA ILE A 50 -8.81 18.27 -2.26
C ILE A 50 -7.42 17.62 -2.22
N SER A 51 -7.00 17.10 -1.08
CA SER A 51 -5.69 16.48 -0.93
C SER A 51 -5.49 15.25 -1.84
N LEU A 52 -6.56 14.52 -2.19
CA LEU A 52 -6.50 13.40 -3.12
C LEU A 52 -5.97 13.79 -4.50
N PHE A 53 -6.15 15.04 -4.89
CA PHE A 53 -5.72 15.57 -6.18
C PHE A 53 -4.33 16.21 -6.13
N THR A 54 -3.62 16.08 -5.02
CA THR A 54 -2.32 16.69 -4.78
C THR A 54 -1.25 15.64 -4.45
N PRO A 55 0.05 15.89 -4.75
CA PRO A 55 1.14 14.96 -4.45
C PRO A 55 1.27 14.55 -2.98
N PRO A 56 1.10 15.45 -1.97
CA PRO A 56 1.34 15.13 -0.57
C PRO A 56 0.52 13.97 -0.02
N PHE A 57 -0.73 13.80 -0.46
CA PHE A 57 -1.58 12.71 0.05
C PHE A 57 -0.94 11.34 -0.16
N SER A 58 -0.61 11.02 -1.41
CA SER A 58 -0.02 9.72 -1.73
C SER A 58 1.42 9.57 -1.20
N GLN A 59 2.17 10.67 -1.10
CA GLN A 59 3.51 10.67 -0.50
C GLN A 59 3.45 10.38 1.00
N ALA A 60 2.51 11.00 1.72
CA ALA A 60 2.33 10.77 3.15
C ALA A 60 2.00 9.30 3.44
N ILE A 61 1.13 8.67 2.64
CA ILE A 61 0.82 7.25 2.80
C ILE A 61 2.06 6.38 2.59
N VAL A 62 2.83 6.61 1.53
CA VAL A 62 4.08 5.87 1.27
C VAL A 62 5.07 6.06 2.42
N TYR A 63 5.21 7.28 2.93
CA TYR A 63 6.09 7.59 4.06
C TYR A 63 5.63 6.88 5.34
N ILE A 64 4.35 6.98 5.71
CA ILE A 64 3.80 6.29 6.89
C ILE A 64 4.03 4.78 6.77
N PHE A 65 3.79 4.21 5.59
CA PHE A 65 3.99 2.78 5.34
C PHE A 65 5.46 2.36 5.46
N SER A 66 6.41 3.23 5.12
CA SER A 66 7.84 2.96 5.27
C SER A 66 8.29 2.86 6.73
N LEU A 67 7.51 3.44 7.66
CA LEU A 67 7.77 3.43 9.11
C LEU A 67 7.12 2.23 9.81
N LEU A 68 6.26 1.46 9.14
CA LEU A 68 5.58 0.33 9.77
C LEU A 68 6.59 -0.77 10.14
N PRO A 69 6.50 -1.33 11.36
CA PRO A 69 7.37 -2.41 11.76
C PRO A 69 7.11 -3.67 10.93
N LEU A 70 8.17 -4.40 10.66
CA LEU A 70 8.07 -5.72 10.05
C LEU A 70 7.72 -6.76 11.11
N PRO A 71 7.05 -7.87 10.73
CA PRO A 71 6.90 -9.02 11.61
C PRO A 71 8.25 -9.56 12.09
N ASP A 72 8.24 -10.23 13.25
CA ASP A 72 9.42 -10.88 13.80
C ASP A 72 9.99 -11.91 12.81
N MET A 73 11.30 -11.89 12.67
CA MET A 73 12.06 -12.76 11.79
C MET A 73 13.20 -13.42 12.54
N PRO A 74 13.72 -14.57 12.07
CA PRO A 74 14.90 -15.17 12.65
C PRO A 74 16.07 -14.18 12.70
N SER A 75 16.82 -14.14 13.79
CA SER A 75 17.96 -13.24 13.97
C SER A 75 19.01 -13.37 12.84
N ALA A 76 19.19 -14.59 12.34
CA ALA A 76 20.08 -14.86 11.20
C ALA A 76 19.64 -14.15 9.92
N ALA A 77 18.34 -13.89 9.72
CA ALA A 77 17.87 -13.12 8.56
C ALA A 77 18.11 -11.61 8.76
N MET A 78 18.05 -11.13 9.99
CA MET A 78 18.24 -9.71 10.30
C MET A 78 19.72 -9.28 10.22
N SER A 79 20.65 -10.17 10.57
CA SER A 79 22.10 -9.88 10.60
C SER A 79 22.85 -10.20 9.32
N SER A 80 22.25 -10.94 8.37
CA SER A 80 22.89 -11.29 7.09
C SER A 80 22.85 -10.10 6.12
N PRO A 81 23.86 -9.90 5.27
CA PRO A 81 23.76 -8.98 4.15
C PRO A 81 22.79 -9.51 3.08
N PRO A 82 22.23 -8.66 2.22
CA PRO A 82 21.45 -9.10 1.06
C PRO A 82 22.30 -9.94 0.10
N THR A 83 21.76 -11.09 -0.34
CA THR A 83 22.47 -12.07 -1.19
C THR A 83 21.87 -12.24 -2.56
N ALA A 84 20.74 -11.59 -2.85
CA ALA A 84 20.07 -11.63 -4.15
C ALA A 84 19.17 -10.41 -4.32
N TYR A 85 18.82 -10.12 -5.56
CA TYR A 85 17.68 -9.26 -5.90
C TYR A 85 16.44 -10.11 -6.08
N VAL A 86 15.29 -9.67 -5.55
CA VAL A 86 13.99 -10.26 -5.85
C VAL A 86 13.14 -9.21 -6.54
N VAL A 87 12.74 -9.49 -7.77
CA VAL A 87 11.93 -8.60 -8.60
C VAL A 87 10.50 -9.13 -8.62
N LEU A 88 9.56 -8.33 -8.15
CA LEU A 88 8.14 -8.68 -8.19
C LEU A 88 7.52 -8.19 -9.49
N GLY A 89 6.65 -9.01 -10.10
CA GLY A 89 5.84 -8.60 -11.24
C GLY A 89 4.93 -7.42 -10.91
N GLY A 90 4.71 -6.55 -11.87
CA GLY A 90 3.86 -5.36 -11.77
C GLY A 90 2.70 -5.36 -12.76
N GLY A 91 2.52 -6.46 -13.48
CA GLY A 91 1.50 -6.67 -14.50
C GLY A 91 2.06 -6.67 -15.93
N LEU A 92 1.22 -7.15 -16.84
CA LEU A 92 1.45 -7.24 -18.28
C LEU A 92 0.45 -6.34 -19.00
N THR A 93 0.73 -6.02 -20.25
CA THR A 93 -0.16 -5.29 -21.16
C THR A 93 -0.01 -5.83 -22.57
N ASN A 94 -0.89 -5.44 -23.48
CA ASN A 94 -0.73 -5.77 -24.89
C ASN A 94 -0.06 -4.60 -25.63
N ASP A 95 0.76 -4.93 -26.61
CA ASP A 95 1.27 -3.98 -27.58
C ASP A 95 0.26 -3.74 -28.73
N HIS A 96 0.66 -2.94 -29.73
CA HIS A 96 -0.17 -2.62 -30.91
C HIS A 96 -0.48 -3.86 -31.76
N ASN A 97 0.32 -4.92 -31.66
CA ASN A 97 0.13 -6.19 -32.36
C ASN A 97 -0.61 -7.22 -31.51
N ASN A 98 -1.20 -6.80 -30.40
CA ASN A 98 -1.86 -7.65 -29.41
C ASN A 98 -0.94 -8.69 -28.77
N GLN A 99 0.38 -8.44 -28.78
CA GLN A 99 1.36 -9.28 -28.10
C GLN A 99 1.49 -8.87 -26.64
N ILE A 100 1.64 -9.86 -25.77
CA ILE A 100 1.77 -9.62 -24.34
C ILE A 100 3.18 -9.15 -24.03
N ILE A 101 3.28 -7.97 -23.42
CA ILE A 101 4.51 -7.32 -23.01
C ILE A 101 4.45 -6.87 -21.54
N LEU A 102 5.61 -6.51 -20.99
CA LEU A 102 5.67 -5.87 -19.67
C LEU A 102 4.95 -4.53 -19.69
N ASN A 103 4.07 -4.31 -18.73
CA ASN A 103 3.54 -2.98 -18.51
C ASN A 103 4.64 -2.04 -17.95
N ARG A 104 4.36 -0.75 -17.88
CA ARG A 104 5.33 0.26 -17.42
C ARG A 104 5.84 0.02 -15.99
N TYR A 105 5.04 -0.59 -15.11
CA TYR A 105 5.47 -0.92 -13.75
C TYR A 105 6.51 -2.04 -13.76
N SER A 106 6.20 -3.15 -14.45
CA SER A 106 7.13 -4.27 -14.59
C SER A 106 8.42 -3.85 -15.30
N LEU A 107 8.31 -3.04 -16.35
CA LEU A 107 9.47 -2.53 -17.08
C LEU A 107 10.38 -1.66 -16.21
N ASN A 108 9.82 -0.78 -15.38
CA ASN A 108 10.64 0.02 -14.47
C ASN A 108 11.31 -0.82 -13.39
N ARG A 109 10.67 -1.89 -12.92
CA ARG A 109 11.28 -2.84 -11.98
C ARG A 109 12.42 -3.62 -12.65
N ALA A 110 12.24 -4.06 -13.91
CA ALA A 110 13.31 -4.69 -14.68
C ALA A 110 14.52 -3.76 -14.86
N ARG A 111 14.27 -2.49 -15.23
CA ARG A 111 15.33 -1.47 -15.35
C ARG A 111 16.06 -1.22 -14.04
N THR A 112 15.33 -1.18 -12.92
CA THR A 112 15.93 -1.02 -11.60
C THR A 112 16.80 -2.23 -11.24
N ALA A 113 16.34 -3.45 -11.57
CA ALA A 113 17.11 -4.67 -11.35
C ALA A 113 18.39 -4.69 -12.20
N ALA A 114 18.29 -4.29 -13.47
CA ALA A 114 19.44 -4.21 -14.36
C ALA A 114 20.50 -3.21 -13.86
N GLY A 115 20.08 -2.00 -13.49
CA GLY A 115 20.98 -1.00 -12.91
C GLY A 115 21.66 -1.51 -11.63
N ALA A 116 20.88 -2.08 -10.71
CA ALA A 116 21.42 -2.62 -9.47
C ALA A 116 22.41 -3.79 -9.70
N TYR A 117 22.13 -4.65 -10.68
CA TYR A 117 23.02 -5.76 -11.06
C TYR A 117 24.35 -5.25 -11.61
N HIS A 118 24.35 -4.19 -12.42
CA HIS A 118 25.59 -3.59 -12.93
C HIS A 118 26.44 -2.98 -11.81
N ASP A 119 25.81 -2.42 -10.79
CA ASP A 119 26.54 -1.86 -9.63
C ASP A 119 27.05 -2.96 -8.69
N LEU A 120 26.24 -4.02 -8.47
CA LEU A 120 26.57 -5.15 -7.61
C LEU A 120 25.98 -6.42 -8.21
N PRO A 121 26.77 -7.32 -8.83
CA PRO A 121 26.28 -8.48 -9.55
C PRO A 121 25.86 -9.61 -8.59
N LEU A 122 24.66 -9.50 -8.04
CA LEU A 122 24.01 -10.54 -7.25
C LEU A 122 22.99 -11.32 -8.10
N PRO A 123 22.69 -12.59 -7.77
CA PRO A 123 21.64 -13.34 -8.43
C PRO A 123 20.29 -12.59 -8.44
N ILE A 124 19.57 -12.67 -9.56
CA ILE A 124 18.23 -12.05 -9.68
C ILE A 124 17.17 -13.14 -9.70
N VAL A 125 16.24 -13.03 -8.76
CA VAL A 125 15.07 -13.90 -8.65
C VAL A 125 13.85 -13.12 -9.16
N LEU A 126 13.18 -13.68 -10.14
CA LEU A 126 11.96 -13.12 -10.73
C LEU A 126 10.76 -13.86 -10.15
N SER A 127 9.88 -13.16 -9.46
CA SER A 127 8.73 -13.77 -8.79
C SER A 127 7.41 -13.21 -9.31
N GLY A 128 6.56 -14.12 -9.74
CA GLY A 128 5.23 -13.81 -10.27
C GLY A 128 4.98 -14.39 -11.65
N ALA A 129 3.72 -14.34 -12.06
CA ALA A 129 3.33 -14.77 -13.39
C ALA A 129 4.05 -14.01 -14.53
N GLU A 130 4.58 -12.82 -14.23
CA GLU A 130 5.33 -11.97 -15.16
C GLU A 130 6.81 -12.36 -15.31
N ALA A 131 7.30 -13.32 -14.51
CA ALA A 131 8.72 -13.72 -14.50
C ALA A 131 9.28 -14.08 -15.89
N PRO A 132 8.56 -14.75 -16.81
CA PRO A 132 9.08 -15.06 -18.13
C PRO A 132 9.42 -13.81 -18.96
N TRP A 133 8.53 -12.80 -18.95
CA TRP A 133 8.74 -11.54 -19.69
C TRP A 133 9.81 -10.66 -19.04
N LEU A 134 9.89 -10.65 -17.69
CA LEU A 134 10.96 -9.98 -16.96
C LEU A 134 12.30 -10.62 -17.31
N GLY A 135 12.35 -11.97 -17.34
CA GLY A 135 13.55 -12.71 -17.68
C GLY A 135 14.00 -12.46 -19.11
N GLN A 136 13.08 -12.51 -20.08
CA GLN A 136 13.38 -12.20 -21.46
C GLN A 136 13.98 -10.80 -21.60
N TRP A 137 13.33 -9.78 -21.00
CA TRP A 137 13.81 -8.41 -21.07
C TRP A 137 15.20 -8.25 -20.45
N LEU A 138 15.48 -8.89 -19.32
CA LEU A 138 16.80 -8.82 -18.66
C LEU A 138 17.88 -9.52 -19.47
N MET A 139 17.60 -10.68 -20.06
CA MET A 139 18.53 -11.38 -20.95
C MET A 139 18.86 -10.56 -22.19
N GLU A 140 17.87 -9.89 -22.81
CA GLU A 140 18.07 -8.97 -23.92
C GLU A 140 18.97 -7.77 -23.54
N HIS A 141 19.12 -7.50 -22.25
CA HIS A 141 19.99 -6.45 -21.69
C HIS A 141 21.27 -6.99 -21.05
N GLY A 142 21.66 -8.21 -21.43
CA GLY A 142 22.95 -8.81 -21.05
C GLY A 142 23.01 -9.33 -19.62
N ILE A 143 21.90 -9.69 -19.01
CA ILE A 143 21.84 -10.24 -17.65
C ILE A 143 21.42 -11.69 -17.72
N ASP A 144 22.34 -12.58 -17.37
CA ASP A 144 22.15 -14.02 -17.36
C ASP A 144 22.00 -14.57 -15.93
N GLY A 145 21.78 -15.87 -15.81
CA GLY A 145 21.72 -16.56 -14.51
C GLY A 145 20.48 -16.21 -13.69
N LEU A 146 19.39 -15.87 -14.36
CA LEU A 146 18.12 -15.51 -13.74
C LEU A 146 17.43 -16.73 -13.13
N ILE A 147 16.79 -16.53 -11.99
CA ILE A 147 16.05 -17.57 -11.28
C ILE A 147 14.57 -17.20 -11.29
N SER A 148 13.76 -17.96 -12.03
CA SER A 148 12.32 -17.71 -12.13
C SER A 148 11.52 -18.49 -11.09
N GLU A 149 10.51 -17.83 -10.55
CA GLU A 149 9.39 -18.39 -9.79
C GLU A 149 8.09 -17.95 -10.48
N ASN A 150 7.44 -18.88 -11.20
CA ASN A 150 6.35 -18.58 -12.13
C ASN A 150 4.95 -18.94 -11.55
N ALA A 151 4.88 -19.47 -10.34
CA ALA A 151 3.63 -20.02 -9.80
C ALA A 151 2.79 -18.99 -9.03
N SER A 152 3.40 -17.95 -8.49
CA SER A 152 2.72 -17.00 -7.64
C SER A 152 1.76 -16.08 -8.41
N MET A 153 0.60 -15.78 -7.78
CA MET A 153 -0.48 -14.97 -8.34
C MET A 153 -0.80 -13.75 -7.48
N ASN A 154 -0.20 -13.65 -6.31
CA ASN A 154 -0.37 -12.54 -5.38
C ASN A 154 0.88 -12.35 -4.52
N THR A 155 0.95 -11.25 -3.77
CA THR A 155 2.15 -10.87 -3.01
C THR A 155 2.53 -11.86 -1.93
N CYS A 156 1.55 -12.51 -1.30
CA CYS A 156 1.80 -13.52 -0.30
C CYS A 156 2.43 -14.77 -0.93
N GLU A 157 1.93 -15.20 -2.09
CA GLU A 157 2.50 -16.32 -2.84
C GLU A 157 3.89 -15.98 -3.38
N ASN A 158 4.12 -14.72 -3.83
CA ASN A 158 5.45 -14.26 -4.22
C ASN A 158 6.47 -14.53 -3.11
N ALA A 159 6.18 -14.10 -1.90
CA ALA A 159 7.09 -14.32 -0.77
C ALA A 159 7.24 -15.81 -0.42
N ARG A 160 6.13 -16.53 -0.33
CA ARG A 160 6.10 -17.96 0.05
C ARG A 160 6.80 -18.85 -0.96
N PHE A 161 6.57 -18.62 -2.25
CA PHE A 161 7.13 -19.45 -3.29
C PHE A 161 8.58 -19.06 -3.62
N THR A 162 8.96 -17.80 -3.45
CA THR A 162 10.36 -17.41 -3.44
C THR A 162 11.12 -18.12 -2.33
N ALA A 163 10.60 -18.14 -1.10
CA ALA A 163 11.20 -18.86 0.02
C ALA A 163 11.29 -20.39 -0.24
N LYS A 164 10.28 -20.97 -0.90
CA LYS A 164 10.31 -22.38 -1.30
C LYS A 164 11.33 -22.64 -2.41
N ARG A 165 11.47 -21.71 -3.36
CA ARG A 165 12.33 -21.86 -4.54
C ARG A 165 13.81 -21.80 -4.19
N ILE A 166 14.19 -20.92 -3.25
CA ILE A 166 15.59 -20.67 -2.89
C ILE A 166 15.69 -20.34 -1.39
N PRO A 167 16.69 -20.87 -0.68
CA PRO A 167 16.91 -20.61 0.73
C PRO A 167 17.52 -19.21 0.97
N LEU A 168 16.76 -18.15 0.72
CA LEU A 168 17.17 -16.77 0.94
C LEU A 168 16.90 -16.33 2.38
N ARG A 169 17.80 -15.56 2.96
CA ARG A 169 17.64 -14.96 4.29
C ARG A 169 17.43 -13.46 4.23
N HIS A 170 18.18 -12.78 3.37
CA HIS A 170 18.07 -11.34 3.15
C HIS A 170 18.23 -11.00 1.67
N VAL A 171 17.38 -10.13 1.16
CA VAL A 171 17.36 -9.78 -0.26
C VAL A 171 17.19 -8.27 -0.46
N TYR A 172 17.61 -7.77 -1.61
CA TYR A 172 17.12 -6.52 -2.15
C TYR A 172 15.77 -6.78 -2.81
N LEU A 173 14.69 -6.14 -2.31
CA LEU A 173 13.35 -6.33 -2.84
C LEU A 173 12.99 -5.20 -3.78
N ILE A 174 12.75 -5.53 -5.05
CA ILE A 174 12.45 -4.58 -6.11
C ILE A 174 10.96 -4.61 -6.44
N THR A 175 10.29 -3.52 -6.12
CA THR A 175 8.89 -3.24 -6.47
C THR A 175 8.68 -1.72 -6.43
N ASP A 176 7.48 -1.21 -6.75
CA ASP A 176 7.22 0.22 -6.60
C ASP A 176 6.96 0.64 -5.15
N SER A 177 7.09 1.94 -4.89
CA SER A 177 7.02 2.49 -3.53
C SER A 177 5.68 2.25 -2.83
N TYR A 178 4.54 2.17 -3.54
CA TYR A 178 3.25 1.90 -2.94
C TYR A 178 3.14 0.47 -2.42
N HIS A 179 3.64 -0.47 -3.21
CA HIS A 179 3.58 -1.89 -2.92
C HIS A 179 4.64 -2.35 -1.90
N MET A 180 5.70 -1.57 -1.69
CA MET A 180 6.90 -1.96 -0.95
C MET A 180 6.60 -2.44 0.48
N ALA A 181 5.81 -1.69 1.25
CA ALA A 181 5.53 -2.04 2.65
C ALA A 181 4.82 -3.39 2.77
N ARG A 182 3.80 -3.64 1.93
CA ARG A 182 3.06 -4.90 1.91
C ARG A 182 3.93 -6.06 1.44
N ALA A 183 4.74 -5.86 0.42
CA ALA A 183 5.67 -6.87 -0.06
C ALA A 183 6.69 -7.26 1.03
N ARG A 184 7.35 -6.28 1.66
CA ARG A 184 8.30 -6.50 2.76
C ARG A 184 7.68 -7.28 3.91
N ARG A 185 6.45 -6.92 4.30
CA ARG A 185 5.71 -7.65 5.34
C ARG A 185 5.52 -9.12 4.95
N GLN A 186 5.11 -9.42 3.72
CA GLN A 186 4.91 -10.80 3.26
C GLN A 186 6.20 -11.60 3.22
N PHE A 187 7.31 -10.98 2.80
CA PHE A 187 8.64 -11.60 2.84
C PHE A 187 9.08 -11.89 4.27
N ALA A 188 8.89 -10.96 5.20
CA ALA A 188 9.20 -11.15 6.62
C ALA A 188 8.41 -12.32 7.24
N LEU A 189 7.10 -12.44 6.94
CA LEU A 189 6.26 -13.57 7.36
C LEU A 189 6.73 -14.93 6.81
N ASN A 190 7.56 -14.94 5.79
CA ASN A 190 8.19 -16.15 5.25
C ASN A 190 9.68 -16.26 5.63
N GLY A 191 10.14 -15.52 6.63
CA GLY A 191 11.49 -15.60 7.18
C GLY A 191 12.57 -14.94 6.33
N ILE A 192 12.19 -14.13 5.34
CA ILE A 192 13.12 -13.41 4.46
C ILE A 192 13.12 -11.93 4.83
N ASN A 193 14.26 -11.43 5.30
CA ASN A 193 14.47 -10.00 5.45
C ASN A 193 14.61 -9.32 4.08
N SER A 194 14.25 -8.03 3.99
CA SER A 194 14.33 -7.32 2.73
C SER A 194 14.78 -5.86 2.89
N THR A 195 15.81 -5.50 2.14
CA THR A 195 16.20 -4.11 1.92
C THR A 195 15.39 -3.57 0.74
N PRO A 196 14.64 -2.48 0.92
CA PRO A 196 13.80 -1.95 -0.15
C PRO A 196 14.65 -1.30 -1.24
N LEU A 197 14.34 -1.64 -2.50
CA LEU A 197 14.90 -0.98 -3.69
C LEU A 197 13.72 -0.55 -4.59
N PRO A 198 13.12 0.62 -4.33
CA PRO A 198 11.90 1.03 -5.00
C PRO A 198 12.14 1.44 -6.45
N ALA A 199 11.45 0.78 -7.38
CA ALA A 199 11.44 1.16 -8.78
C ALA A 199 10.66 2.47 -9.00
N PRO A 200 11.09 3.33 -9.94
CA PRO A 200 10.40 4.56 -10.29
C PRO A 200 8.96 4.30 -10.73
N LEU A 201 8.06 5.19 -10.35
CA LEU A 201 6.67 5.13 -10.82
C LEU A 201 6.59 5.50 -12.31
N PRO A 202 5.70 4.87 -13.10
CA PRO A 202 5.53 5.15 -14.53
C PRO A 202 5.13 6.59 -14.83
N VAL A 203 4.40 7.21 -13.91
CA VAL A 203 3.97 8.60 -13.99
C VAL A 203 4.48 9.33 -12.76
N ARG A 204 5.02 10.53 -12.93
CA ARG A 204 5.43 11.38 -11.81
C ARG A 204 4.23 12.08 -11.20
N ARG A 205 4.28 12.29 -9.88
CA ARG A 205 3.37 13.20 -9.21
C ARG A 205 3.66 14.63 -9.66
N ASP A 206 2.61 15.39 -9.95
CA ASP A 206 2.75 16.74 -10.51
C ASP A 206 1.61 17.62 -9.98
N TRP A 207 1.95 18.77 -9.40
CA TRP A 207 0.97 19.73 -8.87
C TRP A 207 0.02 20.25 -9.95
N MET A 208 0.49 20.33 -11.18
CA MET A 208 -0.29 20.84 -12.34
C MET A 208 -1.14 19.76 -13.00
N LYS A 209 -1.06 18.52 -12.54
CA LYS A 209 -1.78 17.37 -13.12
C LYS A 209 -2.62 16.63 -12.07
N PRO A 210 -3.75 17.22 -11.64
CA PRO A 210 -4.57 16.65 -10.57
C PRO A 210 -5.09 15.23 -10.87
N ALA A 211 -5.39 14.92 -12.15
CA ALA A 211 -5.82 13.58 -12.55
C ALA A 211 -4.72 12.52 -12.31
N TYR A 212 -3.44 12.85 -12.51
CA TYR A 212 -2.34 11.95 -12.19
C TYR A 212 -2.21 11.74 -10.69
N ASN A 213 -2.36 12.81 -9.90
CA ASN A 213 -2.32 12.71 -8.45
C ASN A 213 -3.49 11.90 -7.89
N LEU A 214 -4.69 12.02 -8.47
CA LEU A 214 -5.83 11.19 -8.11
C LEU A 214 -5.55 9.69 -8.38
N SER A 215 -4.93 9.36 -9.51
CA SER A 215 -4.51 8.00 -9.81
C SER A 215 -3.50 7.47 -8.77
N HIS A 216 -2.53 8.29 -8.36
CA HIS A 216 -1.61 7.97 -7.29
C HIS A 216 -2.30 7.77 -5.94
N SER A 217 -3.25 8.64 -5.60
CA SER A 217 -4.02 8.55 -4.35
C SER A 217 -4.90 7.30 -4.31
N ARG A 218 -5.56 6.95 -5.42
CA ARG A 218 -6.33 5.71 -5.57
C ARG A 218 -5.45 4.48 -5.33
N ARG A 219 -4.24 4.45 -5.92
CA ARG A 219 -3.30 3.35 -5.70
C ARG A 219 -2.81 3.27 -4.25
N ALA A 220 -2.51 4.42 -3.64
CA ALA A 220 -2.13 4.48 -2.23
C ALA A 220 -3.23 3.94 -1.31
N VAL A 221 -4.49 4.35 -1.51
CA VAL A 221 -5.65 3.86 -0.75
C VAL A 221 -5.87 2.37 -0.96
N TYR A 222 -5.73 1.88 -2.20
CA TYR A 222 -5.78 0.45 -2.49
C TYR A 222 -4.74 -0.34 -1.68
N GLU A 223 -3.49 0.12 -1.65
CA GLU A 223 -2.44 -0.56 -0.88
C GLU A 223 -2.65 -0.46 0.64
N VAL A 224 -3.28 0.62 1.14
CA VAL A 224 -3.74 0.69 2.54
C VAL A 224 -4.74 -0.42 2.83
N ALA A 225 -5.78 -0.56 2.02
CA ALA A 225 -6.81 -1.58 2.20
C ALA A 225 -6.22 -3.00 2.09
N ALA A 226 -5.34 -3.22 1.10
CA ALA A 226 -4.65 -4.50 0.91
C ALA A 226 -3.71 -4.84 2.08
N TYR A 227 -2.98 -3.85 2.60
CA TYR A 227 -2.11 -4.03 3.77
C TYR A 227 -2.92 -4.38 5.03
N LEU A 228 -4.01 -3.66 5.29
CA LEU A 228 -4.90 -3.94 6.43
C LEU A 228 -5.51 -5.35 6.33
N ARG A 229 -5.98 -5.74 5.15
CA ARG A 229 -6.45 -7.10 4.90
C ARG A 229 -5.36 -8.12 5.26
N ASP A 230 -4.14 -7.91 4.80
CA ASP A 230 -3.00 -8.81 5.04
C ASP A 230 -2.55 -8.82 6.51
N VAL A 231 -2.86 -7.77 7.29
CA VAL A 231 -2.67 -7.76 8.75
C VAL A 231 -3.75 -8.56 9.47
N ILE A 232 -5.02 -8.38 9.08
CA ILE A 232 -6.17 -9.05 9.70
C ILE A 232 -6.22 -10.53 9.33
N ARG A 233 -5.82 -10.88 8.10
CA ARG A 233 -5.82 -12.25 7.57
C ARG A 233 -4.44 -12.63 7.05
N PRO A 234 -3.44 -12.79 7.93
CA PRO A 234 -2.07 -13.05 7.50
C PRO A 234 -2.00 -14.39 6.75
N GLN A 235 -1.59 -14.31 5.48
CA GLN A 235 -1.36 -15.46 4.60
C GLN A 235 -2.55 -16.42 4.38
N MET A 236 -3.79 -15.98 4.64
CA MET A 236 -4.97 -16.85 4.47
C MET A 236 -5.38 -17.02 2.99
N ASP A 237 -5.11 -16.00 2.16
CA ASP A 237 -5.51 -15.99 0.74
C ASP A 237 -4.42 -16.57 -0.18
N CYS A 238 -3.51 -17.37 0.35
CA CYS A 238 -2.36 -17.90 -0.37
C CYS A 238 -2.36 -19.42 -0.36
N ARG A 239 -2.05 -20.03 -1.50
CA ARG A 239 -1.79 -21.48 -1.57
C ARG A 239 -0.64 -21.85 -0.65
N HIS A 240 -0.73 -23.02 -0.02
CA HIS A 240 0.37 -23.50 0.79
C HIS A 240 1.57 -23.92 -0.07
N ALA A 241 2.78 -23.79 0.48
CA ALA A 241 3.99 -24.18 -0.23
C ALA A 241 4.00 -25.69 -0.61
N LYS A 242 3.35 -26.55 0.18
CA LYS A 242 3.21 -27.99 -0.08
C LYS A 242 2.32 -28.29 -1.30
N ASP A 243 1.37 -27.41 -1.62
CA ASP A 243 0.39 -27.61 -2.69
C ASP A 243 0.92 -27.23 -4.08
N VAL A 244 2.16 -26.70 -4.14
CA VAL A 244 2.81 -26.27 -5.38
C VAL A 244 4.07 -27.08 -5.57
N THR A 245 4.18 -27.79 -6.70
CA THR A 245 5.37 -28.61 -7.03
C THR A 245 6.53 -27.76 -7.50
N SER A 246 7.76 -28.28 -7.42
CA SER A 246 8.94 -27.60 -7.97
C SER A 246 8.80 -27.35 -9.48
N GLN A 247 8.18 -28.26 -10.20
CA GLN A 247 7.92 -28.09 -11.64
C GLN A 247 6.98 -26.92 -11.90
N GLN A 248 5.91 -26.74 -11.09
CA GLN A 248 5.00 -25.60 -11.23
C GLN A 248 5.70 -24.27 -10.97
N LEU A 249 6.69 -24.22 -10.07
CA LEU A 249 7.49 -23.02 -9.83
C LEU A 249 8.34 -22.62 -11.05
N LEU A 250 8.77 -23.62 -11.84
CA LEU A 250 9.63 -23.44 -13.02
C LEU A 250 8.85 -23.21 -14.31
N THR A 251 7.63 -23.75 -14.39
CA THR A 251 6.83 -23.71 -15.63
C THR A 251 6.10 -22.38 -15.76
N PRO A 252 6.34 -21.61 -16.82
CA PRO A 252 5.57 -20.42 -17.13
C PRO A 252 4.08 -20.77 -17.26
N ARG A 253 3.21 -19.99 -16.61
CA ARG A 253 1.78 -20.11 -16.83
C ARG A 253 1.40 -19.45 -18.15
N GLY A 254 0.43 -20.03 -18.85
CA GLY A 254 -0.21 -19.37 -19.98
C GLY A 254 -0.72 -18.00 -19.56
N SER A 255 -0.26 -16.96 -20.22
CA SER A 255 -0.47 -15.58 -19.84
C SER A 255 -1.86 -15.13 -20.25
N VAL A 256 -2.70 -14.81 -19.29
CA VAL A 256 -3.86 -13.95 -19.52
C VAL A 256 -3.40 -12.54 -19.16
N ALA A 257 -3.27 -11.67 -20.16
CA ALA A 257 -3.06 -10.25 -19.93
C ALA A 257 -4.20 -9.72 -19.03
N LYS A 258 -3.88 -9.21 -17.85
CA LYS A 258 -4.83 -8.36 -17.13
C LYS A 258 -4.86 -7.04 -17.89
N ASN A 259 -5.98 -6.76 -18.53
CA ASN A 259 -6.27 -5.41 -19.01
C ASN A 259 -6.15 -4.46 -17.82
N SER A 260 -5.07 -3.72 -17.78
CA SER A 260 -4.83 -2.65 -16.81
C SER A 260 -5.25 -1.32 -17.42
N ASP A 261 -6.43 -1.32 -18.08
CA ASP A 261 -7.13 -0.09 -18.43
C ASP A 261 -7.93 0.35 -17.20
N GLU A 262 -7.23 0.91 -16.22
CA GLU A 262 -7.80 1.77 -15.19
C GLU A 262 -6.71 2.66 -14.57
#